data_fc635fe0d481137f2efb2f62dfb2638e
#
_entry.id   fc635fe0d481137f2efb2f62dfb2638e
#
_cell.length_a   1.000
_cell.length_b   1.000
_cell.length_c   1.000
_cell.angle_alpha   90.00
_cell.angle_beta   90.00
_cell.angle_gamma   90.00
#
_symmetry.space_group_name_H-M   'P 1'
#
loop_
_entity.id
_entity.type
_entity.pdbx_description
1 polymer ?
#
loop_
_entity_poly.entity_id
_entity_poly.type
_entity_poly.pdbx_seq_one_letter_code
_entity_poly.pdbx_strand_id
1 'polypeptide(L)'
;MRKAGSLAKLRDVAPTTRVMAVAIMVSMVVFLDGTVVNLALPATERDIGGGMCSQQWVVDGYLLAVAAMILPGGAISDLFGRIPVMRFGLVAFGAGSLLAATAGSPSMLIAGRLVQGLGGAFLVPGSLALINSSFDRADRPAAIGSWTAWTGTAFAVGPLLGGLAVDFLSWRWIYVLSAIPMAIGFALTFWLRRMPGPPERARVDVVGAALSAVGLAATVYALIEQGRRGWGDSLVRGALVVGVAALLAFVAWQRRAPHPMVPPSLFANRNFAGANLITVFVYGGITMGSLAIALYLIEVAGYSATAAGLITLPSPIVSLLFARGVGGMAARMGPRIFLMTGPALAGLGLLLIRPGAHGFHVVTDVLPGRILLAIGMVLAVTPLTAVNLSAAKSAHSGIAAAIQNATGRTSALIAVACVGVITANRMTDVSFTRLLQVSALLFFIGAVIGGLAIRNTVTRAEPVPDEGAGPVPQLASNKPSPNTV
;
A
#
# COMPACT_ATOMS: atom_id res chain seq x y z
N MET A 1 41.61 -9.22 -12.44
CA MET A 1 40.85 -10.10 -13.33
C MET A 1 39.62 -10.80 -12.69
N ARG A 2 39.39 -10.78 -11.36
CA ARG A 2 38.21 -11.43 -10.70
C ARG A 2 36.87 -10.68 -10.83
N LYS A 3 36.84 -9.38 -11.11
CA LYS A 3 35.62 -8.59 -11.25
C LYS A 3 34.86 -8.76 -12.59
N ALA A 4 35.55 -9.15 -13.66
CA ALA A 4 34.94 -9.35 -14.96
C ALA A 4 34.06 -10.64 -15.04
N GLY A 5 34.39 -11.67 -14.27
CA GLY A 5 33.65 -12.92 -14.24
C GLY A 5 32.26 -12.85 -13.56
N SER A 6 32.07 -11.88 -12.64
CA SER A 6 30.79 -11.70 -11.95
C SER A 6 29.73 -11.02 -12.87
N LEU A 7 30.17 -10.06 -13.67
CA LEU A 7 29.31 -9.35 -14.63
C LEU A 7 28.93 -10.21 -15.84
N ALA A 8 29.80 -11.13 -16.25
CA ALA A 8 29.51 -12.09 -17.32
C ALA A 8 28.40 -13.09 -16.90
N LYS A 9 28.43 -13.61 -15.67
CA LYS A 9 27.40 -14.53 -15.16
C LYS A 9 26.01 -13.91 -15.10
N LEU A 10 25.90 -12.57 -14.92
CA LEU A 10 24.61 -11.88 -14.92
C LEU A 10 24.04 -11.70 -16.34
N ARG A 11 24.86 -11.82 -17.40
CA ARG A 11 24.42 -11.77 -18.79
C ARG A 11 23.67 -13.04 -19.23
N ASP A 12 23.94 -14.17 -18.58
CA ASP A 12 23.34 -15.48 -18.91
C ASP A 12 22.02 -15.74 -18.15
N VAL A 13 21.60 -14.83 -17.25
CA VAL A 13 20.33 -14.95 -16.53
C VAL A 13 19.16 -14.66 -17.48
N ALA A 14 18.13 -15.52 -17.46
CA ALA A 14 16.95 -15.35 -18.30
C ALA A 14 16.31 -13.95 -18.13
N PRO A 15 15.80 -13.34 -19.21
CA PRO A 15 15.24 -12.01 -19.16
C PRO A 15 14.14 -11.83 -18.11
N THR A 16 13.32 -12.85 -17.90
CA THR A 16 12.23 -12.87 -16.89
C THR A 16 12.76 -12.83 -15.45
N THR A 17 13.88 -13.54 -15.16
CA THR A 17 14.52 -13.51 -13.85
C THR A 17 15.08 -12.12 -13.52
N ARG A 18 15.64 -11.40 -14.50
CA ARG A 18 16.12 -10.03 -14.30
C ARG A 18 14.98 -9.07 -13.98
N VAL A 19 13.88 -9.22 -14.71
CA VAL A 19 12.65 -8.45 -14.46
C VAL A 19 12.14 -8.67 -13.03
N MET A 20 12.07 -9.94 -12.61
CA MET A 20 11.65 -10.28 -11.25
C MET A 20 12.57 -9.68 -10.19
N ALA A 21 13.88 -9.78 -10.36
CA ALA A 21 14.86 -9.23 -9.41
C ALA A 21 14.68 -7.72 -9.24
N VAL A 22 14.55 -6.96 -10.35
CA VAL A 22 14.31 -5.51 -10.31
C VAL A 22 12.97 -5.20 -9.65
N ALA A 23 11.89 -5.86 -10.08
CA ALA A 23 10.56 -5.61 -9.57
C ALA A 23 10.42 -5.89 -8.06
N ILE A 24 10.99 -7.00 -7.59
CA ILE A 24 10.99 -7.38 -6.16
C ILE A 24 11.82 -6.38 -5.36
N MET A 25 13.06 -6.10 -5.76
CA MET A 25 13.96 -5.26 -5.00
C MET A 25 13.41 -3.83 -4.85
N VAL A 26 12.94 -3.26 -5.94
CA VAL A 26 12.38 -1.90 -5.95
C VAL A 26 11.14 -1.79 -5.08
N SER A 27 10.22 -2.75 -5.21
CA SER A 27 8.99 -2.75 -4.41
C SER A 27 9.25 -3.05 -2.94
N MET A 28 10.19 -3.96 -2.64
CA MET A 28 10.57 -4.31 -1.28
C MET A 28 11.07 -3.09 -0.51
N VAL A 29 11.91 -2.23 -1.13
CA VAL A 29 12.41 -1.02 -0.49
C VAL A 29 11.29 -0.02 -0.21
N VAL A 30 10.37 0.18 -1.16
CA VAL A 30 9.21 1.08 -0.97
C VAL A 30 8.33 0.62 0.19
N PHE A 31 8.10 -0.70 0.32
CA PHE A 31 7.32 -1.24 1.45
C PHE A 31 8.09 -1.20 2.77
N LEU A 32 9.39 -1.46 2.74
CA LEU A 32 10.26 -1.38 3.91
C LEU A 32 10.28 0.05 4.47
N ASP A 33 10.50 1.06 3.61
CA ASP A 33 10.51 2.47 4.00
C ASP A 33 9.19 2.87 4.70
N GLY A 34 8.05 2.42 4.19
CA GLY A 34 6.75 2.69 4.79
C GLY A 34 6.55 2.12 6.21
N THR A 35 7.37 1.19 6.66
CA THR A 35 7.27 0.56 7.99
C THR A 35 8.35 1.05 8.96
N VAL A 36 9.55 1.30 8.45
CA VAL A 36 10.73 1.64 9.25
C VAL A 36 10.65 3.04 9.83
N VAL A 37 10.12 4.00 9.07
CA VAL A 37 10.12 5.41 9.43
C VAL A 37 9.40 5.68 10.75
N ASN A 38 8.30 4.99 11.04
CA ASN A 38 7.56 5.16 12.29
C ASN A 38 8.41 4.91 13.55
N LEU A 39 9.39 4.00 13.48
CA LEU A 39 10.30 3.71 14.59
C LEU A 39 11.40 4.76 14.77
N ALA A 40 11.69 5.52 13.71
CA ALA A 40 12.70 6.57 13.72
C ALA A 40 12.17 7.93 14.18
N LEU A 41 10.84 8.13 14.18
CA LEU A 41 10.24 9.44 14.50
C LEU A 41 10.69 10.01 15.85
N PRO A 42 10.70 9.25 16.96
CA PRO A 42 11.16 9.78 18.24
C PRO A 42 12.66 10.11 18.27
N ALA A 43 13.49 9.33 17.58
CA ALA A 43 14.93 9.61 17.47
C ALA A 43 15.19 10.84 16.60
N THR A 44 14.41 11.02 15.53
CA THR A 44 14.46 12.20 14.68
C THR A 44 14.07 13.45 15.45
N GLU A 45 12.97 13.38 16.24
CA GLU A 45 12.51 14.49 17.08
C GLU A 45 13.58 14.93 18.09
N ARG A 46 14.25 13.99 18.74
CA ARG A 46 15.32 14.27 19.71
C ARG A 46 16.54 14.94 19.07
N ASP A 47 16.82 14.66 17.80
CA ASP A 47 18.01 15.14 17.10
C ASP A 47 17.80 16.47 16.38
N ILE A 48 16.71 16.64 15.65
CA ILE A 48 16.43 17.83 14.83
C ILE A 48 15.17 18.61 15.26
N GLY A 49 14.41 18.11 16.24
CA GLY A 49 13.25 18.80 16.81
C GLY A 49 12.02 18.81 15.89
N GLY A 50 11.11 19.73 16.20
CA GLY A 50 9.92 20.02 15.40
C GLY A 50 8.60 19.50 15.94
N GLY A 51 8.59 18.70 16.99
CA GLY A 51 7.41 18.19 17.69
C GLY A 51 6.57 17.21 16.87
N MET A 52 5.40 16.88 17.41
CA MET A 52 4.45 15.95 16.80
C MET A 52 4.05 16.35 15.37
N CYS A 53 3.90 17.67 15.10
CA CYS A 53 3.59 18.15 13.76
C CYS A 53 4.67 17.75 12.74
N SER A 54 5.96 17.86 13.11
CA SER A 54 7.05 17.43 12.23
C SER A 54 7.05 15.92 12.04
N GLN A 55 6.81 15.15 13.08
CA GLN A 55 6.69 13.67 12.98
C GLN A 55 5.58 13.28 12.00
N GLN A 56 4.42 13.92 12.08
CA GLN A 56 3.33 13.71 11.14
C GLN A 56 3.74 14.09 9.70
N TRP A 57 4.36 15.26 9.50
CA TRP A 57 4.82 15.68 8.18
C TRP A 57 5.89 14.76 7.57
N VAL A 58 6.75 14.17 8.38
CA VAL A 58 7.74 13.18 7.92
C VAL A 58 7.06 11.95 7.32
N VAL A 59 5.97 11.47 7.93
CA VAL A 59 5.19 10.35 7.40
C VAL A 59 4.29 10.83 6.25
N ASP A 60 3.55 11.90 6.46
CA ASP A 60 2.53 12.37 5.52
C ASP A 60 3.13 13.02 4.27
N GLY A 61 4.30 13.62 4.33
CA GLY A 61 5.00 14.13 3.14
C GLY A 61 5.23 13.02 2.10
N TYR A 62 5.66 11.85 2.54
CA TYR A 62 5.80 10.68 1.68
C TYR A 62 4.43 10.17 1.19
N LEU A 63 3.49 9.95 2.10
CA LEU A 63 2.16 9.42 1.76
C LEU A 63 1.38 10.36 0.84
N LEU A 64 1.49 11.68 1.04
CA LEU A 64 0.86 12.70 0.21
C LEU A 64 1.37 12.64 -1.24
N ALA A 65 2.70 12.62 -1.42
CA ALA A 65 3.28 12.54 -2.74
C ALA A 65 2.90 11.22 -3.46
N VAL A 66 2.89 10.10 -2.73
CA VAL A 66 2.43 8.80 -3.27
C VAL A 66 0.95 8.87 -3.62
N ALA A 67 0.08 9.33 -2.73
CA ALA A 67 -1.36 9.37 -2.96
C ALA A 67 -1.74 10.28 -4.14
N ALA A 68 -1.08 11.43 -4.26
CA ALA A 68 -1.30 12.37 -5.36
C ALA A 68 -0.88 11.79 -6.73
N MET A 69 0.18 11.00 -6.78
CA MET A 69 0.81 10.58 -8.03
C MET A 69 0.55 9.11 -8.42
N ILE A 70 -0.01 8.28 -7.52
CA ILE A 70 -0.18 6.84 -7.80
C ILE A 70 -1.16 6.57 -8.96
N LEU A 71 -2.24 7.35 -9.06
CA LEU A 71 -3.22 7.22 -10.15
C LEU A 71 -2.71 7.79 -11.48
N PRO A 72 -2.23 9.04 -11.55
CA PRO A 72 -1.67 9.56 -12.80
C PRO A 72 -0.38 8.86 -13.20
N GLY A 73 0.37 8.29 -12.25
CA GLY A 73 1.63 7.58 -12.48
C GLY A 73 1.50 6.41 -13.45
N GLY A 74 0.39 5.69 -13.42
CA GLY A 74 0.09 4.63 -14.39
C GLY A 74 0.01 5.17 -15.82
N ALA A 75 -0.78 6.21 -16.04
CA ALA A 75 -0.94 6.83 -17.35
C ALA A 75 0.36 7.50 -17.85
N ILE A 76 1.13 8.11 -16.95
CA ILE A 76 2.47 8.66 -17.25
C ILE A 76 3.41 7.53 -17.69
N SER A 77 3.38 6.39 -17.00
CA SER A 77 4.21 5.23 -17.34
C SER A 77 3.85 4.64 -18.71
N ASP A 78 2.58 4.65 -19.07
CA ASP A 78 2.12 4.21 -20.39
C ASP A 78 2.47 5.23 -21.50
N LEU A 79 2.49 6.54 -21.19
CA LEU A 79 2.81 7.60 -22.15
C LEU A 79 4.32 7.67 -22.46
N PHE A 80 5.17 7.67 -21.41
CA PHE A 80 6.62 7.87 -21.55
C PHE A 80 7.41 6.55 -21.55
N GLY A 81 6.73 5.41 -21.34
CA GLY A 81 7.33 4.10 -21.28
C GLY A 81 7.69 3.68 -19.85
N ARG A 82 7.52 2.39 -19.57
CA ARG A 82 7.64 1.82 -18.22
C ARG A 82 9.05 1.93 -17.64
N ILE A 83 10.09 1.62 -18.44
CA ILE A 83 11.47 1.64 -17.96
C ILE A 83 11.97 3.07 -17.71
N PRO A 84 11.78 4.07 -18.60
CA PRO A 84 12.17 5.46 -18.33
C PRO A 84 11.49 6.02 -17.06
N VAL A 85 10.18 5.79 -16.88
CA VAL A 85 9.44 6.28 -15.71
C VAL A 85 9.90 5.57 -14.44
N MET A 86 10.18 4.26 -14.49
CA MET A 86 10.78 3.54 -13.37
C MET A 86 12.16 4.09 -12.99
N ARG A 87 13.02 4.41 -13.99
CA ARG A 87 14.31 5.05 -13.75
C ARG A 87 14.18 6.40 -13.07
N PHE A 88 13.24 7.22 -13.54
CA PHE A 88 12.91 8.49 -12.88
C PHE A 88 12.49 8.24 -11.41
N GLY A 89 11.59 7.28 -11.17
CA GLY A 89 11.16 6.90 -9.82
C GLY A 89 12.32 6.47 -8.92
N LEU A 90 13.26 5.65 -9.44
CA LEU A 90 14.44 5.19 -8.71
C LEU A 90 15.39 6.34 -8.35
N VAL A 91 15.65 7.25 -9.31
CA VAL A 91 16.50 8.44 -9.07
C VAL A 91 15.82 9.37 -8.06
N ALA A 92 14.55 9.67 -8.23
CA ALA A 92 13.81 10.55 -7.32
C ALA A 92 13.75 9.95 -5.90
N PHE A 93 13.44 8.66 -5.76
CA PHE A 93 13.41 8.00 -4.45
C PHE A 93 14.80 7.99 -3.80
N GLY A 94 15.84 7.63 -4.54
CA GLY A 94 17.22 7.62 -4.05
C GLY A 94 17.72 9.01 -3.66
N ALA A 95 17.45 10.04 -4.46
CA ALA A 95 17.80 11.43 -4.15
C ALA A 95 17.04 11.93 -2.91
N GLY A 96 15.75 11.65 -2.81
CA GLY A 96 14.95 11.95 -1.61
C GLY A 96 15.48 11.23 -0.37
N SER A 97 15.92 9.97 -0.51
CA SER A 97 16.55 9.22 0.57
C SER A 97 17.86 9.86 1.03
N LEU A 98 18.72 10.27 0.12
CA LEU A 98 19.97 10.95 0.46
C LEU A 98 19.70 12.33 1.11
N LEU A 99 18.74 13.08 0.59
CA LEU A 99 18.32 14.35 1.18
C LEU A 99 17.80 14.16 2.62
N ALA A 100 16.99 13.12 2.84
CA ALA A 100 16.50 12.75 4.17
C ALA A 100 17.62 12.29 5.12
N ALA A 101 18.57 11.49 4.62
CA ALA A 101 19.72 11.01 5.41
C ALA A 101 20.64 12.14 5.87
N THR A 102 20.76 13.22 5.07
CA THR A 102 21.63 14.37 5.38
C THR A 102 20.87 15.51 6.05
N ALA A 103 19.60 15.32 6.40
CA ALA A 103 18.75 16.37 6.95
C ALA A 103 19.28 16.90 8.30
N GLY A 104 19.50 18.20 8.36
CA GLY A 104 19.83 18.94 9.58
C GLY A 104 18.65 19.75 10.14
N SER A 105 17.49 19.67 9.52
CA SER A 105 16.25 20.33 9.96
C SER A 105 15.01 19.53 9.58
N PRO A 106 13.89 19.69 10.31
CA PRO A 106 12.63 19.04 9.96
C PRO A 106 12.16 19.36 8.54
N SER A 107 12.28 20.60 8.08
CA SER A 107 11.89 21.00 6.74
C SER A 107 12.67 20.29 5.64
N MET A 108 13.98 20.12 5.82
CA MET A 108 14.82 19.38 4.88
C MET A 108 14.43 17.89 4.84
N LEU A 109 14.15 17.29 6.00
CA LEU A 109 13.68 15.91 6.07
C LEU A 109 12.35 15.72 5.37
N ILE A 110 11.38 16.63 5.62
CA ILE A 110 10.06 16.61 4.97
C ILE A 110 10.20 16.77 3.44
N ALA A 111 11.07 17.68 2.97
CA ALA A 111 11.36 17.81 1.55
C ALA A 111 11.92 16.50 0.95
N GLY A 112 12.84 15.84 1.64
CA GLY A 112 13.35 14.52 1.26
C GLY A 112 12.22 13.48 1.16
N ARG A 113 11.29 13.47 2.11
CA ARG A 113 10.13 12.57 2.13
C ARG A 113 9.17 12.82 0.97
N LEU A 114 8.91 14.09 0.62
CA LEU A 114 8.11 14.44 -0.56
C LEU A 114 8.75 13.91 -1.86
N VAL A 115 10.06 14.09 -2.02
CA VAL A 115 10.80 13.60 -3.19
C VAL A 115 10.82 12.06 -3.23
N GLN A 116 11.04 11.40 -2.08
CA GLN A 116 10.91 9.93 -1.98
C GLN A 116 9.52 9.44 -2.39
N GLY A 117 8.46 10.10 -1.87
CA GLY A 117 7.08 9.74 -2.18
C GLY A 117 6.75 9.91 -3.66
N LEU A 118 7.24 10.98 -4.29
CA LEU A 118 7.12 11.19 -5.72
C LEU A 118 7.76 10.02 -6.50
N GLY A 119 8.97 9.61 -6.13
CA GLY A 119 9.62 8.43 -6.72
C GLY A 119 8.83 7.15 -6.49
N GLY A 120 8.43 6.90 -5.24
CA GLY A 120 7.71 5.70 -4.79
C GLY A 120 6.38 5.47 -5.52
N ALA A 121 5.70 6.56 -5.90
CA ALA A 121 4.43 6.49 -6.64
C ALA A 121 4.54 5.77 -7.99
N PHE A 122 5.70 5.80 -8.63
CA PHE A 122 5.96 5.13 -9.92
C PHE A 122 6.51 3.71 -9.76
N LEU A 123 7.13 3.39 -8.62
CA LEU A 123 7.93 2.19 -8.47
C LEU A 123 7.08 0.92 -8.30
N VAL A 124 6.08 0.93 -7.41
CA VAL A 124 5.25 -0.25 -7.16
C VAL A 124 4.33 -0.57 -8.34
N PRO A 125 3.54 0.38 -8.88
CA PRO A 125 2.75 0.12 -10.09
C PRO A 125 3.62 -0.24 -11.30
N GLY A 126 4.77 0.42 -11.46
CA GLY A 126 5.75 0.13 -12.51
C GLY A 126 6.30 -1.29 -12.44
N SER A 127 6.58 -1.79 -11.24
CA SER A 127 7.06 -3.17 -11.03
C SER A 127 6.02 -4.20 -11.47
N LEU A 128 4.75 -4.03 -11.07
CA LEU A 128 3.66 -4.92 -11.50
C LEU A 128 3.41 -4.82 -13.02
N ALA A 129 3.47 -3.63 -13.60
CA ALA A 129 3.34 -3.44 -15.04
C ALA A 129 4.48 -4.12 -15.81
N LEU A 130 5.71 -4.08 -15.25
CA LEU A 130 6.88 -4.74 -15.80
C LEU A 130 6.72 -6.27 -15.80
N ILE A 131 6.25 -6.86 -14.70
CA ILE A 131 5.94 -8.30 -14.59
C ILE A 131 4.86 -8.67 -15.61
N ASN A 132 3.74 -7.94 -15.65
CA ASN A 132 2.63 -8.23 -16.54
C ASN A 132 3.01 -8.19 -18.04
N SER A 133 4.02 -7.41 -18.41
CA SER A 133 4.46 -7.31 -19.81
C SER A 133 5.58 -8.30 -20.18
N SER A 134 6.25 -8.89 -19.19
CA SER A 134 7.42 -9.74 -19.40
C SER A 134 7.12 -11.22 -19.30
N PHE A 135 5.99 -11.58 -18.69
CA PHE A 135 5.57 -12.96 -18.49
C PHE A 135 4.36 -13.29 -19.35
N ASP A 136 4.34 -14.52 -19.90
CA ASP A 136 3.20 -15.04 -20.62
C ASP A 136 1.98 -15.19 -19.71
N ARG A 137 0.77 -15.22 -20.29
CA ARG A 137 -0.49 -15.26 -19.53
C ARG A 137 -0.54 -16.41 -18.52
N ALA A 138 0.03 -17.57 -18.86
CA ALA A 138 0.07 -18.73 -17.98
C ALA A 138 0.96 -18.53 -16.76
N ASP A 139 2.11 -17.85 -16.89
CA ASP A 139 3.11 -17.69 -15.83
C ASP A 139 2.90 -16.46 -14.96
N ARG A 140 2.09 -15.47 -15.41
CA ARG A 140 1.83 -14.23 -14.66
C ARG A 140 1.34 -14.42 -13.23
N PRO A 141 0.39 -15.34 -12.96
CA PRO A 141 -0.08 -15.54 -11.58
C PRO A 141 1.03 -16.01 -10.64
N ALA A 142 1.89 -16.91 -11.13
CA ALA A 142 3.04 -17.42 -10.35
C ALA A 142 4.09 -16.32 -10.12
N ALA A 143 4.38 -15.49 -11.14
CA ALA A 143 5.30 -14.35 -11.03
C ALA A 143 4.77 -13.30 -10.03
N ILE A 144 3.50 -12.92 -10.12
CA ILE A 144 2.88 -11.98 -9.17
C ILE A 144 2.85 -12.57 -7.76
N GLY A 145 2.55 -13.85 -7.62
CA GLY A 145 2.59 -14.56 -6.34
C GLY A 145 3.98 -14.53 -5.71
N SER A 146 5.03 -14.76 -6.50
CA SER A 146 6.42 -14.69 -6.06
C SER A 146 6.81 -13.25 -5.66
N TRP A 147 6.45 -12.26 -6.48
CA TRP A 147 6.65 -10.84 -6.16
C TRP A 147 5.96 -10.45 -4.84
N THR A 148 4.71 -10.87 -4.64
CA THR A 148 3.95 -10.58 -3.41
C THR A 148 4.60 -11.23 -2.18
N ALA A 149 5.06 -12.48 -2.31
CA ALA A 149 5.73 -13.19 -1.21
C ALA A 149 7.01 -12.47 -0.78
N TRP A 150 7.88 -12.14 -1.75
CA TRP A 150 9.14 -11.46 -1.47
C TRP A 150 8.95 -10.03 -0.95
N THR A 151 8.04 -9.25 -1.52
CA THR A 151 7.75 -7.90 -1.03
C THR A 151 7.06 -7.92 0.33
N GLY A 152 6.30 -8.98 0.63
CA GLY A 152 5.70 -9.21 1.95
C GLY A 152 6.75 -9.38 3.06
N THR A 153 7.95 -9.91 2.76
CA THR A 153 9.03 -10.01 3.75
C THR A 153 9.53 -8.65 4.24
N ALA A 154 9.35 -7.58 3.45
CA ALA A 154 9.71 -6.22 3.86
C ALA A 154 8.97 -5.78 5.14
N PHE A 155 7.71 -6.22 5.31
CA PHE A 155 6.93 -5.91 6.51
C PHE A 155 7.43 -6.64 7.77
N ALA A 156 8.14 -7.76 7.61
CA ALA A 156 8.76 -8.47 8.72
C ALA A 156 10.18 -7.94 9.00
N VAL A 157 10.97 -7.77 7.95
CA VAL A 157 12.38 -7.40 8.05
C VAL A 157 12.53 -5.89 8.33
N GLY A 158 11.63 -5.07 7.77
CA GLY A 158 11.68 -3.61 7.89
C GLY A 158 11.76 -3.12 9.34
N PRO A 159 10.77 -3.41 10.18
CA PRO A 159 10.78 -2.96 11.57
C PRO A 159 12.01 -3.41 12.36
N LEU A 160 12.51 -4.63 12.11
CA LEU A 160 13.72 -5.14 12.77
C LEU A 160 14.96 -4.36 12.33
N LEU A 161 15.20 -4.25 11.01
CA LEU A 161 16.34 -3.49 10.49
C LEU A 161 16.28 -2.02 10.86
N GLY A 162 15.07 -1.44 10.84
CA GLY A 162 14.86 -0.05 11.25
C GLY A 162 15.14 0.19 12.71
N GLY A 163 14.65 -0.68 13.58
CA GLY A 163 14.93 -0.61 15.01
C GLY A 163 16.43 -0.71 15.31
N LEU A 164 17.10 -1.72 14.74
CA LEU A 164 18.55 -1.89 14.87
C LEU A 164 19.33 -0.68 14.34
N ALA A 165 18.94 -0.12 13.19
CA ALA A 165 19.59 1.06 12.65
C ALA A 165 19.44 2.28 13.57
N VAL A 166 18.26 2.48 14.14
CA VAL A 166 17.97 3.59 15.07
C VAL A 166 18.74 3.44 16.38
N ASP A 167 18.76 2.24 16.98
CA ASP A 167 19.33 2.01 18.29
C ASP A 167 20.88 1.96 18.26
N PHE A 168 21.49 1.34 17.25
CA PHE A 168 22.93 1.06 17.20
C PHE A 168 23.74 1.98 16.28
N LEU A 169 23.06 2.67 15.33
CA LEU A 169 23.74 3.55 14.40
C LEU A 169 23.17 4.98 14.50
N SER A 170 22.16 5.28 13.70
CA SER A 170 21.42 6.55 13.68
C SER A 170 20.13 6.37 12.88
N TRP A 171 19.12 7.17 13.18
CA TRP A 171 17.90 7.24 12.38
C TRP A 171 18.16 7.57 10.88
N ARG A 172 19.27 8.22 10.59
CA ARG A 172 19.68 8.56 9.21
C ARG A 172 19.95 7.32 8.37
N TRP A 173 20.40 6.23 8.99
CA TRP A 173 20.73 4.99 8.29
C TRP A 173 19.53 4.31 7.66
N ILE A 174 18.31 4.53 8.14
CA ILE A 174 17.11 3.99 7.50
C ILE A 174 16.96 4.51 6.07
N TYR A 175 17.32 5.76 5.84
CA TYR A 175 17.27 6.38 4.51
C TYR A 175 18.47 5.96 3.64
N VAL A 176 19.65 5.82 4.21
CA VAL A 176 20.84 5.28 3.51
C VAL A 176 20.58 3.83 3.06
N LEU A 177 20.02 3.00 3.95
CA LEU A 177 19.62 1.62 3.63
C LEU A 177 18.56 1.54 2.53
N SER A 178 17.74 2.55 2.37
CA SER A 178 16.78 2.66 1.26
C SER A 178 17.46 3.13 -0.04
N ALA A 179 18.43 4.03 0.04
CA ALA A 179 19.13 4.59 -1.14
C ALA A 179 19.98 3.54 -1.87
N ILE A 180 20.66 2.66 -1.14
CA ILE A 180 21.57 1.65 -1.71
C ILE A 180 20.84 0.69 -2.68
N PRO A 181 19.75 0.01 -2.30
CA PRO A 181 19.02 -0.86 -3.22
C PRO A 181 18.41 -0.10 -4.39
N MET A 182 18.05 1.19 -4.22
CA MET A 182 17.54 2.02 -5.32
C MET A 182 18.63 2.28 -6.36
N ALA A 183 19.87 2.56 -5.94
CA ALA A 183 21.00 2.69 -6.84
C ALA A 183 21.32 1.38 -7.58
N ILE A 184 21.26 0.24 -6.89
CA ILE A 184 21.42 -1.08 -7.50
C ILE A 184 20.29 -1.34 -8.49
N GLY A 185 19.03 -1.08 -8.10
CA GLY A 185 17.86 -1.21 -8.96
C GLY A 185 17.98 -0.36 -10.24
N PHE A 186 18.43 0.87 -10.10
CA PHE A 186 18.70 1.76 -11.23
C PHE A 186 19.72 1.15 -12.19
N ALA A 187 20.86 0.67 -11.68
CA ALA A 187 21.88 0.00 -12.47
C ALA A 187 21.33 -1.24 -13.18
N LEU A 188 20.52 -2.05 -12.51
CA LEU A 188 19.92 -3.24 -13.10
C LEU A 188 18.92 -2.92 -14.22
N THR A 189 18.27 -1.76 -14.22
CA THR A 189 17.34 -1.37 -15.30
C THR A 189 18.03 -1.23 -16.66
N PHE A 190 19.35 -1.02 -16.72
CA PHE A 190 20.09 -0.93 -17.99
C PHE A 190 20.23 -2.30 -18.67
N TRP A 191 20.04 -3.39 -17.93
CA TRP A 191 20.05 -4.76 -18.48
C TRP A 191 18.66 -5.23 -18.93
N LEU A 192 17.62 -4.43 -18.66
CA LEU A 192 16.28 -4.71 -19.15
C LEU A 192 16.19 -4.31 -20.63
N ARG A 193 15.60 -5.19 -21.45
CA ARG A 193 15.32 -4.86 -22.86
C ARG A 193 14.27 -3.74 -22.92
N ARG A 194 14.39 -2.86 -23.89
CA ARG A 194 13.33 -1.89 -24.20
C ARG A 194 12.05 -2.66 -24.51
N MET A 195 11.01 -2.38 -23.74
CA MET A 195 9.69 -2.96 -23.98
C MET A 195 8.89 -2.00 -24.86
N PRO A 196 8.16 -2.51 -25.88
CA PRO A 196 7.20 -1.69 -26.59
C PRO A 196 6.21 -1.10 -25.59
N GLY A 197 5.92 0.19 -25.69
CA GLY A 197 4.82 0.81 -24.97
C GLY A 197 3.47 0.19 -25.40
N PRO A 198 2.40 0.38 -24.64
CA PRO A 198 1.08 -0.02 -25.06
C PRO A 198 0.74 0.62 -26.42
N PRO A 199 -0.01 -0.06 -27.31
CA PRO A 199 -0.29 0.41 -28.67
C PRO A 199 -1.15 1.68 -28.70
N GLU A 200 -1.89 1.98 -27.66
CA GLU A 200 -2.70 3.19 -27.53
C GLU A 200 -2.03 4.20 -26.60
N ARG A 201 -1.98 5.47 -27.04
CA ARG A 201 -1.48 6.57 -26.21
C ARG A 201 -2.43 6.80 -25.06
N ALA A 202 -1.99 6.46 -23.85
CA ALA A 202 -2.70 6.80 -22.61
C ALA A 202 -2.89 8.33 -22.52
N ARG A 203 -4.09 8.76 -22.13
CA ARG A 203 -4.36 10.17 -21.84
C ARG A 203 -4.36 10.38 -20.35
N VAL A 204 -3.61 11.35 -19.86
CA VAL A 204 -3.53 11.70 -18.45
C VAL A 204 -4.64 12.69 -18.11
N ASP A 205 -5.44 12.38 -17.11
CA ASP A 205 -6.41 13.33 -16.53
C ASP A 205 -5.68 14.34 -15.63
N VAL A 206 -5.09 15.36 -16.24
CA VAL A 206 -4.30 16.38 -15.54
C VAL A 206 -5.17 17.16 -14.54
N VAL A 207 -6.42 17.45 -14.91
CA VAL A 207 -7.34 18.21 -14.04
C VAL A 207 -7.71 17.38 -12.81
N GLY A 208 -8.07 16.10 -13.00
CA GLY A 208 -8.34 15.21 -11.88
C GLY A 208 -7.11 15.01 -10.99
N ALA A 209 -5.91 14.86 -11.57
CA ALA A 209 -4.67 14.75 -10.81
C ALA A 209 -4.39 16.02 -9.97
N ALA A 210 -4.56 17.21 -10.55
CA ALA A 210 -4.36 18.47 -9.85
C ALA A 210 -5.39 18.65 -8.71
N LEU A 211 -6.67 18.38 -8.97
CA LEU A 211 -7.74 18.49 -7.97
C LEU A 211 -7.52 17.53 -6.80
N SER A 212 -7.16 16.28 -7.06
CA SER A 212 -6.86 15.31 -5.99
C SER A 212 -5.63 15.70 -5.19
N ALA A 213 -4.54 16.13 -5.85
CA ALA A 213 -3.30 16.54 -5.20
C ALA A 213 -3.51 17.77 -4.31
N VAL A 214 -4.15 18.83 -4.83
CA VAL A 214 -4.45 20.05 -4.07
C VAL A 214 -5.41 19.73 -2.93
N GLY A 215 -6.45 18.94 -3.20
CA GLY A 215 -7.45 18.57 -2.19
C GLY A 215 -6.84 17.81 -1.02
N LEU A 216 -6.00 16.81 -1.30
CA LEU A 216 -5.29 16.05 -0.26
C LEU A 216 -4.28 16.92 0.47
N ALA A 217 -3.45 17.69 -0.24
CA ALA A 217 -2.41 18.53 0.37
C ALA A 217 -3.01 19.57 1.32
N ALA A 218 -4.06 20.29 0.88
CA ALA A 218 -4.69 21.32 1.68
C ALA A 218 -5.43 20.73 2.90
N THR A 219 -6.12 19.59 2.74
CA THR A 219 -6.79 18.90 3.85
C THR A 219 -5.79 18.42 4.90
N VAL A 220 -4.70 17.77 4.47
CA VAL A 220 -3.65 17.27 5.36
C VAL A 220 -2.93 18.42 6.06
N TYR A 221 -2.61 19.49 5.32
CA TYR A 221 -2.03 20.68 5.90
C TYR A 221 -2.92 21.24 7.05
N ALA A 222 -4.22 21.35 6.81
CA ALA A 222 -5.13 21.85 7.84
C ALA A 222 -5.17 20.94 9.06
N LEU A 223 -5.21 19.62 8.87
CA LEU A 223 -5.28 18.64 9.97
C LEU A 223 -3.99 18.58 10.79
N ILE A 224 -2.82 18.77 10.20
CA ILE A 224 -1.54 18.76 10.92
C ILE A 224 -1.28 20.11 11.58
N GLU A 225 -1.40 21.22 10.82
CA GLU A 225 -1.04 22.55 11.30
C GLU A 225 -2.01 23.12 12.33
N GLN A 226 -3.24 22.61 12.39
CA GLN A 226 -4.17 23.01 13.46
C GLN A 226 -3.60 22.71 14.86
N GLY A 227 -2.77 21.69 14.99
CA GLY A 227 -2.13 21.37 16.26
C GLY A 227 -1.16 22.44 16.75
N ARG A 228 -0.55 23.20 15.84
CA ARG A 228 0.39 24.28 16.14
C ARG A 228 -0.27 25.66 16.13
N ARG A 229 -1.18 25.91 15.17
CA ARG A 229 -1.81 27.22 14.91
C ARG A 229 -3.20 27.32 15.53
N GLY A 230 -3.85 26.19 15.80
CA GLY A 230 -5.23 26.13 16.26
C GLY A 230 -6.26 26.33 15.13
N TRP A 231 -7.49 25.92 15.39
CA TRP A 231 -8.62 26.08 14.45
C TRP A 231 -9.04 27.56 14.25
N GLY A 232 -8.57 28.50 15.10
CA GLY A 232 -8.78 29.92 14.96
C GLY A 232 -8.00 30.57 13.83
N ASP A 233 -6.91 29.95 13.38
CA ASP A 233 -6.05 30.47 12.31
C ASP A 233 -6.77 30.43 10.97
N SER A 234 -6.76 31.59 10.26
CA SER A 234 -7.41 31.74 8.96
C SER A 234 -6.81 30.86 7.86
N LEU A 235 -5.49 30.61 7.92
CA LEU A 235 -4.78 29.76 6.95
C LEU A 235 -5.21 28.30 7.12
N VAL A 236 -5.33 27.81 8.37
CA VAL A 236 -5.78 26.45 8.66
C VAL A 236 -7.22 26.22 8.17
N ARG A 237 -8.12 27.16 8.49
CA ARG A 237 -9.52 27.09 8.02
C ARG A 237 -9.62 27.22 6.50
N GLY A 238 -8.90 28.17 5.92
CA GLY A 238 -8.85 28.36 4.47
C GLY A 238 -8.34 27.12 3.75
N ALA A 239 -7.27 26.49 4.25
CA ALA A 239 -6.74 25.26 3.70
C ALA A 239 -7.75 24.10 3.78
N LEU A 240 -8.48 23.96 4.91
CA LEU A 240 -9.52 22.93 5.02
C LEU A 240 -10.65 23.15 4.02
N VAL A 241 -11.12 24.38 3.86
CA VAL A 241 -12.19 24.72 2.90
C VAL A 241 -11.72 24.44 1.47
N VAL A 242 -10.52 24.90 1.10
CA VAL A 242 -9.92 24.63 -0.23
C VAL A 242 -9.75 23.13 -0.45
N GLY A 243 -9.24 22.42 0.55
CA GLY A 243 -9.03 20.97 0.47
C GLY A 243 -10.31 20.20 0.21
N VAL A 244 -11.34 20.45 1.03
CA VAL A 244 -12.66 19.81 0.88
C VAL A 244 -13.31 20.18 -0.45
N ALA A 245 -13.28 21.47 -0.82
CA ALA A 245 -13.83 21.94 -2.09
C ALA A 245 -13.14 21.28 -3.30
N ALA A 246 -11.81 21.15 -3.29
CA ALA A 246 -11.05 20.50 -4.34
C ALA A 246 -11.35 19.00 -4.43
N LEU A 247 -11.53 18.30 -3.29
CA LEU A 247 -11.91 16.87 -3.30
C LEU A 247 -13.34 16.68 -3.82
N LEU A 248 -14.28 17.56 -3.46
CA LEU A 248 -15.64 17.53 -4.02
C LEU A 248 -15.62 17.81 -5.52
N ALA A 249 -14.83 18.82 -5.95
CA ALA A 249 -14.63 19.12 -7.36
C ALA A 249 -13.98 17.96 -8.12
N PHE A 250 -13.02 17.23 -7.51
CA PHE A 250 -12.45 16.00 -8.05
C PHE A 250 -13.53 14.96 -8.33
N VAL A 251 -14.40 14.67 -7.35
CA VAL A 251 -15.47 13.69 -7.51
C VAL A 251 -16.46 14.13 -8.60
N ALA A 252 -16.80 15.41 -8.67
CA ALA A 252 -17.67 15.97 -9.70
C ALA A 252 -17.01 15.89 -11.09
N TRP A 253 -15.71 16.18 -11.17
CA TRP A 253 -14.93 16.09 -12.40
C TRP A 253 -14.85 14.65 -12.92
N GLN A 254 -14.57 13.66 -12.08
CA GLN A 254 -14.48 12.25 -12.47
C GLN A 254 -15.80 11.72 -13.13
N ARG A 255 -16.93 12.34 -12.81
CA ARG A 255 -18.23 12.01 -13.45
C ARG A 255 -18.38 12.58 -14.87
N ARG A 256 -17.60 13.61 -15.21
CA ARG A 256 -17.70 14.35 -16.49
C ARG A 256 -16.45 14.22 -17.35
N ALA A 257 -15.32 13.79 -16.78
CA ALA A 257 -14.06 13.66 -17.49
C ALA A 257 -14.19 12.65 -18.64
N PRO A 258 -13.66 12.96 -19.84
CA PRO A 258 -13.70 12.03 -20.97
C PRO A 258 -12.83 10.78 -20.74
N HIS A 259 -11.78 10.90 -19.91
CA HIS A 259 -10.88 9.80 -19.53
C HIS A 259 -10.63 9.85 -18.03
N PRO A 260 -11.62 9.47 -17.19
CA PRO A 260 -11.48 9.57 -15.75
C PRO A 260 -10.44 8.60 -15.22
N MET A 261 -9.56 9.06 -14.27
CA MET A 261 -8.61 8.20 -13.56
C MET A 261 -9.33 7.17 -12.68
N VAL A 262 -10.49 7.57 -12.15
CA VAL A 262 -11.34 6.74 -11.29
C VAL A 262 -12.70 6.60 -11.98
N PRO A 263 -12.89 5.59 -12.88
CA PRO A 263 -14.14 5.42 -13.60
C PRO A 263 -15.32 5.20 -12.65
N PRO A 264 -16.34 6.09 -12.64
CA PRO A 264 -17.50 5.95 -11.76
C PRO A 264 -18.29 4.66 -11.97
N SER A 265 -18.23 4.10 -13.18
CA SER A 265 -18.91 2.85 -13.54
C SER A 265 -18.44 1.64 -12.70
N LEU A 266 -17.21 1.64 -12.20
CA LEU A 266 -16.72 0.59 -11.31
C LEU A 266 -17.48 0.59 -9.98
N PHE A 267 -17.84 1.77 -9.47
CA PHE A 267 -18.57 1.92 -8.21
C PHE A 267 -20.06 1.56 -8.32
N ALA A 268 -20.60 1.36 -9.53
CA ALA A 268 -21.91 0.78 -9.72
C ALA A 268 -21.95 -0.69 -9.25
N ASN A 269 -20.81 -1.39 -9.24
CA ASN A 269 -20.70 -2.71 -8.63
C ASN A 269 -20.63 -2.56 -7.10
N ARG A 270 -21.65 -3.08 -6.42
CA ARG A 270 -21.79 -3.00 -4.97
C ARG A 270 -20.61 -3.60 -4.21
N ASN A 271 -20.06 -4.73 -4.67
CA ASN A 271 -18.92 -5.37 -4.05
C ASN A 271 -17.64 -4.52 -4.20
N PHE A 272 -17.44 -3.87 -5.36
CA PHE A 272 -16.33 -2.97 -5.59
C PHE A 272 -16.42 -1.72 -4.69
N ALA A 273 -17.57 -1.07 -4.66
CA ALA A 273 -17.79 0.11 -3.83
C ALA A 273 -17.63 -0.23 -2.33
N GLY A 274 -18.24 -1.35 -1.88
CA GLY A 274 -18.13 -1.83 -0.52
C GLY A 274 -16.70 -2.18 -0.13
N ALA A 275 -15.95 -2.88 -1.00
CA ALA A 275 -14.56 -3.23 -0.74
C ALA A 275 -13.66 -1.99 -0.62
N ASN A 276 -13.82 -0.99 -1.49
CA ASN A 276 -13.07 0.26 -1.36
C ASN A 276 -13.46 1.03 -0.09
N LEU A 277 -14.73 1.04 0.29
CA LEU A 277 -15.14 1.68 1.54
C LEU A 277 -14.58 0.95 2.77
N ILE A 278 -14.55 -0.38 2.79
CA ILE A 278 -13.87 -1.17 3.84
C ILE A 278 -12.37 -0.83 3.85
N THR A 279 -11.73 -0.68 2.68
CA THR A 279 -10.33 -0.29 2.56
C THR A 279 -10.05 1.03 3.28
N VAL A 280 -10.92 2.04 3.15
CA VAL A 280 -10.78 3.32 3.87
C VAL A 280 -10.65 3.09 5.38
N PHE A 281 -11.57 2.36 5.96
CA PHE A 281 -11.64 2.18 7.41
C PHE A 281 -10.56 1.24 7.95
N VAL A 282 -10.29 0.14 7.25
CA VAL A 282 -9.27 -0.85 7.67
C VAL A 282 -7.86 -0.26 7.57
N TYR A 283 -7.52 0.41 6.47
CA TYR A 283 -6.19 1.00 6.30
C TYR A 283 -5.98 2.24 7.16
N GLY A 284 -7.04 3.03 7.39
CA GLY A 284 -6.99 4.13 8.36
C GLY A 284 -6.75 3.62 9.78
N GLY A 285 -7.53 2.62 10.20
CA GLY A 285 -7.40 2.01 11.53
C GLY A 285 -6.03 1.38 11.78
N ILE A 286 -5.51 0.59 10.83
CA ILE A 286 -4.18 -0.04 11.03
C ILE A 286 -3.05 0.98 11.04
N THR A 287 -3.11 2.00 10.19
CA THR A 287 -2.05 3.02 10.13
C THR A 287 -2.02 3.85 11.41
N MET A 288 -3.17 4.36 11.86
CA MET A 288 -3.28 5.12 13.11
C MET A 288 -2.86 4.29 14.31
N GLY A 289 -3.38 3.07 14.44
CA GLY A 289 -3.05 2.17 15.55
C GLY A 289 -1.57 1.76 15.58
N SER A 290 -0.98 1.47 14.42
CA SER A 290 0.44 1.10 14.33
C SER A 290 1.36 2.27 14.69
N LEU A 291 1.05 3.48 14.22
CA LEU A 291 1.79 4.70 14.58
C LEU A 291 1.65 5.00 16.08
N ALA A 292 0.44 4.90 16.63
CA ALA A 292 0.19 5.11 18.06
C ALA A 292 1.01 4.14 18.92
N ILE A 293 1.03 2.85 18.57
CA ILE A 293 1.78 1.84 19.31
C ILE A 293 3.30 2.12 19.22
N ALA A 294 3.83 2.46 18.04
CA ALA A 294 5.24 2.76 17.88
C ALA A 294 5.68 3.97 18.72
N LEU A 295 4.93 5.08 18.63
CA LEU A 295 5.22 6.29 19.40
C LEU A 295 5.10 6.05 20.91
N TYR A 296 4.03 5.39 21.36
CA TYR A 296 3.83 5.11 22.78
C TYR A 296 4.94 4.25 23.38
N LEU A 297 5.33 3.17 22.70
CA LEU A 297 6.37 2.28 23.19
C LEU A 297 7.71 2.99 23.33
N ILE A 298 8.06 3.90 22.43
CA ILE A 298 9.36 4.57 22.44
C ILE A 298 9.33 5.83 23.29
N GLU A 299 8.31 6.68 23.21
CA GLU A 299 8.27 7.99 23.86
C GLU A 299 7.78 7.92 25.32
N VAL A 300 6.81 7.03 25.61
CA VAL A 300 6.16 6.98 26.93
C VAL A 300 6.65 5.76 27.73
N ALA A 301 6.65 4.57 27.12
CA ALA A 301 7.05 3.35 27.80
C ALA A 301 8.57 3.12 27.83
N GLY A 302 9.36 3.93 27.11
CA GLY A 302 10.83 3.92 27.15
C GLY A 302 11.49 2.69 26.50
N TYR A 303 10.77 1.95 25.66
CA TYR A 303 11.34 0.82 24.91
C TYR A 303 12.26 1.32 23.79
N SER A 304 13.27 0.50 23.46
CA SER A 304 14.12 0.77 22.30
C SER A 304 13.36 0.61 20.98
N ALA A 305 13.83 1.25 19.92
CA ALA A 305 13.22 1.13 18.60
C ALA A 305 13.25 -0.33 18.07
N THR A 306 14.30 -1.08 18.41
CA THR A 306 14.41 -2.52 18.12
C THR A 306 13.30 -3.31 18.80
N ALA A 307 13.06 -3.07 20.11
CA ALA A 307 12.00 -3.75 20.86
C ALA A 307 10.62 -3.39 20.29
N ALA A 308 10.36 -2.12 20.00
CA ALA A 308 9.14 -1.68 19.34
C ALA A 308 8.96 -2.35 17.96
N GLY A 309 10.03 -2.49 17.18
CA GLY A 309 10.03 -3.22 15.91
C GLY A 309 9.68 -4.70 16.06
N LEU A 310 10.27 -5.40 17.05
CA LEU A 310 9.97 -6.81 17.33
C LEU A 310 8.49 -7.05 17.67
N ILE A 311 7.86 -6.12 18.39
CA ILE A 311 6.44 -6.18 18.74
C ILE A 311 5.52 -6.09 17.50
N THR A 312 6.02 -5.60 16.38
CA THR A 312 5.24 -5.56 15.12
C THR A 312 5.28 -6.87 14.36
N LEU A 313 6.21 -7.80 14.63
CA LEU A 313 6.42 -9.05 13.89
C LEU A 313 5.23 -10.03 13.87
N PRO A 314 4.34 -10.11 14.87
CA PRO A 314 3.18 -11.00 14.78
C PRO A 314 2.38 -10.82 13.49
N SER A 315 2.21 -9.59 12.99
CA SER A 315 1.40 -9.32 11.79
C SER A 315 1.96 -9.98 10.52
N PRO A 316 3.22 -9.79 10.11
CA PRO A 316 3.77 -10.46 8.94
C PRO A 316 3.90 -11.97 9.13
N ILE A 317 4.19 -12.46 10.35
CA ILE A 317 4.28 -13.91 10.64
C ILE A 317 2.91 -14.57 10.44
N VAL A 318 1.86 -14.04 11.06
CA VAL A 318 0.50 -14.55 10.91
C VAL A 318 0.05 -14.47 9.45
N SER A 319 0.38 -13.38 8.74
CA SER A 319 0.07 -13.24 7.33
C SER A 319 0.74 -14.32 6.48
N LEU A 320 2.03 -14.58 6.69
CA LEU A 320 2.78 -15.59 5.95
C LEU A 320 2.21 -17.00 6.17
N LEU A 321 1.84 -17.33 7.40
CA LEU A 321 1.35 -18.65 7.76
C LEU A 321 -0.08 -18.91 7.30
N PHE A 322 -0.97 -17.92 7.40
CA PHE A 322 -2.41 -18.14 7.27
C PHE A 322 -3.06 -17.53 6.02
N ALA A 323 -2.41 -16.60 5.30
CA ALA A 323 -3.05 -15.91 4.17
C ALA A 323 -3.56 -16.88 3.07
N ARG A 324 -2.80 -17.92 2.74
CA ARG A 324 -3.22 -18.94 1.76
C ARG A 324 -4.47 -19.69 2.21
N GLY A 325 -4.49 -20.14 3.47
CA GLY A 325 -5.63 -20.86 4.05
C GLY A 325 -6.88 -19.99 4.09
N VAL A 326 -6.74 -18.74 4.54
CA VAL A 326 -7.83 -17.76 4.58
C VAL A 326 -8.37 -17.46 3.19
N GLY A 327 -7.50 -17.29 2.19
CA GLY A 327 -7.91 -17.10 0.80
C GLY A 327 -8.74 -18.28 0.27
N GLY A 328 -8.30 -19.52 0.53
CA GLY A 328 -9.04 -20.73 0.16
C GLY A 328 -10.38 -20.88 0.88
N MET A 329 -10.44 -20.57 2.18
CA MET A 329 -11.69 -20.57 2.94
C MET A 329 -12.67 -19.49 2.44
N ALA A 330 -12.17 -18.28 2.17
CA ALA A 330 -13.00 -17.19 1.66
C ALA A 330 -13.57 -17.49 0.27
N ALA A 331 -12.84 -18.22 -0.57
CA ALA A 331 -13.34 -18.66 -1.87
C ALA A 331 -14.49 -19.68 -1.75
N ARG A 332 -14.48 -20.54 -0.71
CA ARG A 332 -15.48 -21.58 -0.46
C ARG A 332 -16.70 -21.07 0.31
N MET A 333 -16.47 -20.30 1.38
CA MET A 333 -17.53 -19.83 2.30
C MET A 333 -18.12 -18.47 1.89
N GLY A 334 -17.48 -17.80 0.93
CA GLY A 334 -17.79 -16.44 0.53
C GLY A 334 -17.03 -15.40 1.37
N PRO A 335 -16.69 -14.23 0.78
CA PRO A 335 -15.86 -13.22 1.42
C PRO A 335 -16.57 -12.43 2.54
N ARG A 336 -17.90 -12.38 2.56
CA ARG A 336 -18.70 -11.54 3.46
C ARG A 336 -18.38 -11.78 4.94
N ILE A 337 -18.34 -13.06 5.37
CA ILE A 337 -18.07 -13.39 6.77
C ILE A 337 -16.68 -12.94 7.21
N PHE A 338 -15.68 -13.09 6.35
CA PHE A 338 -14.30 -12.68 6.62
C PHE A 338 -14.16 -11.17 6.70
N LEU A 339 -14.85 -10.43 5.82
CA LEU A 339 -14.84 -8.97 5.80
C LEU A 339 -15.68 -8.35 6.93
N MET A 340 -16.51 -9.14 7.60
CA MET A 340 -17.20 -8.75 8.83
C MET A 340 -16.35 -9.11 10.06
N THR A 341 -15.93 -10.37 10.20
CA THR A 341 -15.22 -10.86 11.39
C THR A 341 -13.78 -10.40 11.48
N GLY A 342 -13.07 -10.30 10.35
CA GLY A 342 -11.67 -9.87 10.30
C GLY A 342 -11.45 -8.48 10.90
N PRO A 343 -12.10 -7.42 10.39
CA PRO A 343 -11.97 -6.10 10.99
C PRO A 343 -12.50 -6.04 12.43
N ALA A 344 -13.57 -6.77 12.77
CA ALA A 344 -14.06 -6.82 14.13
C ALA A 344 -13.01 -7.38 15.11
N LEU A 345 -12.35 -8.49 14.76
CA LEU A 345 -11.25 -9.06 15.55
C LEU A 345 -10.05 -8.10 15.62
N ALA A 346 -9.73 -7.41 14.54
CA ALA A 346 -8.66 -6.41 14.54
C ALA A 346 -8.96 -5.25 15.51
N GLY A 347 -10.20 -4.75 15.50
CA GLY A 347 -10.65 -3.72 16.43
C GLY A 347 -10.61 -4.18 17.89
N LEU A 348 -11.10 -5.41 18.18
CA LEU A 348 -11.01 -6.01 19.51
C LEU A 348 -9.54 -6.15 19.94
N GLY A 349 -8.65 -6.54 19.03
CA GLY A 349 -7.22 -6.62 19.30
C GLY A 349 -6.63 -5.29 19.78
N LEU A 350 -7.01 -4.17 19.17
CA LEU A 350 -6.57 -2.85 19.62
C LEU A 350 -7.12 -2.48 21.00
N LEU A 351 -8.36 -2.83 21.31
CA LEU A 351 -8.97 -2.56 22.62
C LEU A 351 -8.39 -3.42 23.76
N LEU A 352 -7.74 -4.54 23.42
CA LEU A 352 -7.03 -5.37 24.40
C LEU A 352 -5.69 -4.78 24.81
N ILE A 353 -5.12 -3.87 24.03
CA ILE A 353 -3.86 -3.21 24.34
C ILE A 353 -4.09 -2.20 25.46
N ARG A 354 -3.35 -2.35 26.56
CA ARG A 354 -3.51 -1.52 27.76
C ARG A 354 -2.29 -0.61 27.93
N PRO A 355 -2.45 0.70 28.13
CA PRO A 355 -1.38 1.54 28.65
C PRO A 355 -1.20 1.30 30.13
N GLY A 356 0.00 1.48 30.66
CA GLY A 356 0.23 1.33 32.08
C GLY A 356 1.51 2.07 32.52
N ALA A 357 1.34 3.11 33.32
CA ALA A 357 2.45 3.88 33.88
C ALA A 357 3.26 3.12 34.96
N HIS A 358 2.65 2.15 35.64
CA HIS A 358 3.30 1.35 36.68
C HIS A 358 3.12 -0.15 36.39
N GLY A 359 4.23 -0.83 36.12
CA GLY A 359 4.22 -2.27 35.86
C GLY A 359 3.83 -2.68 34.44
N PHE A 360 4.01 -1.78 33.46
CA PHE A 360 3.76 -2.07 32.04
C PHE A 360 4.69 -3.16 31.51
N HIS A 361 4.10 -4.25 31.04
CA HIS A 361 4.78 -5.38 30.43
C HIS A 361 4.26 -5.62 29.01
N VAL A 362 5.10 -5.40 28.01
CA VAL A 362 4.73 -5.57 26.60
C VAL A 362 4.11 -6.93 26.30
N VAL A 363 4.58 -7.99 26.94
CA VAL A 363 4.11 -9.36 26.70
C VAL A 363 2.65 -9.56 27.13
N THR A 364 2.24 -8.95 28.24
CA THR A 364 0.88 -9.08 28.77
C THR A 364 -0.07 -8.00 28.28
N ASP A 365 0.44 -6.78 28.08
CA ASP A 365 -0.39 -5.61 27.85
C ASP A 365 -0.52 -5.24 26.37
N VAL A 366 0.43 -5.67 25.53
CA VAL A 366 0.44 -5.33 24.09
C VAL A 366 0.36 -6.56 23.19
N LEU A 367 1.13 -7.60 23.48
CA LEU A 367 1.31 -8.73 22.55
C LEU A 367 0.01 -9.51 22.28
N PRO A 368 -0.88 -9.81 23.25
CA PRO A 368 -2.14 -10.48 22.98
C PRO A 368 -3.03 -9.69 22.02
N GLY A 369 -3.14 -8.37 22.22
CA GLY A 369 -3.88 -7.48 21.34
C GLY A 369 -3.27 -7.41 19.94
N ARG A 370 -1.95 -7.40 19.83
CA ARG A 370 -1.22 -7.42 18.54
C ARG A 370 -1.42 -8.71 17.76
N ILE A 371 -1.44 -9.87 18.45
CA ILE A 371 -1.72 -11.16 17.79
C ILE A 371 -3.15 -11.19 17.27
N LEU A 372 -4.12 -10.75 18.07
CA LEU A 372 -5.52 -10.70 17.65
C LEU A 372 -5.74 -9.73 16.48
N LEU A 373 -5.09 -8.56 16.51
CA LEU A 373 -5.04 -7.62 15.40
C LEU A 373 -4.47 -8.28 14.14
N ALA A 374 -3.37 -9.02 14.26
CA ALA A 374 -2.73 -9.70 13.14
C ALA A 374 -3.65 -10.76 12.50
N ILE A 375 -4.32 -11.56 13.31
CA ILE A 375 -5.32 -12.55 12.86
C ILE A 375 -6.47 -11.83 12.13
N GLY A 376 -7.03 -10.79 12.73
CA GLY A 376 -8.09 -9.99 12.13
C GLY A 376 -7.69 -9.39 10.79
N MET A 377 -6.46 -8.88 10.68
CA MET A 377 -5.93 -8.31 9.44
C MET A 377 -5.81 -9.34 8.30
N VAL A 378 -5.34 -10.54 8.58
CA VAL A 378 -5.24 -11.60 7.55
C VAL A 378 -6.63 -12.01 7.08
N LEU A 379 -7.59 -12.14 8.01
CA LEU A 379 -8.99 -12.44 7.68
C LEU A 379 -9.63 -11.33 6.85
N ALA A 380 -9.22 -10.06 7.06
CA ALA A 380 -9.77 -8.92 6.33
C ALA A 380 -9.09 -8.71 4.96
N VAL A 381 -7.77 -8.53 4.93
CA VAL A 381 -7.03 -8.01 3.77
C VAL A 381 -7.01 -8.99 2.60
N THR A 382 -6.85 -10.29 2.88
CA THR A 382 -6.78 -11.32 1.83
C THR A 382 -8.08 -11.40 1.02
N PRO A 383 -9.28 -11.55 1.64
CA PRO A 383 -10.53 -11.55 0.89
C PRO A 383 -10.88 -10.17 0.32
N LEU A 384 -10.50 -9.07 0.99
CA LEU A 384 -10.75 -7.71 0.51
C LEU A 384 -10.11 -7.46 -0.85
N THR A 385 -8.86 -7.85 -1.00
CA THR A 385 -8.14 -7.74 -2.28
C THR A 385 -8.78 -8.62 -3.36
N ALA A 386 -9.17 -9.86 -3.01
CA ALA A 386 -9.82 -10.76 -3.94
C ALA A 386 -11.18 -10.21 -4.44
N VAL A 387 -12.01 -9.67 -3.53
CA VAL A 387 -13.31 -9.04 -3.88
C VAL A 387 -13.09 -7.85 -4.80
N ASN A 388 -12.12 -7.01 -4.51
CA ASN A 388 -11.84 -5.81 -5.30
C ASN A 388 -11.44 -6.16 -6.74
N LEU A 389 -10.58 -7.17 -6.91
CA LEU A 389 -10.12 -7.63 -8.22
C LEU A 389 -11.22 -8.36 -9.00
N SER A 390 -12.00 -9.22 -8.33
CA SER A 390 -13.07 -10.00 -8.98
C SER A 390 -14.31 -9.17 -9.35
N ALA A 391 -14.54 -8.06 -8.63
CA ALA A 391 -15.65 -7.15 -8.91
C ALA A 391 -15.44 -6.31 -10.18
N ALA A 392 -14.22 -6.20 -10.67
CA ALA A 392 -13.88 -5.55 -11.94
C ALA A 392 -13.81 -6.59 -13.07
N LYS A 393 -14.29 -6.22 -14.28
CA LYS A 393 -14.06 -7.04 -15.48
C LYS A 393 -12.55 -7.24 -15.68
N SER A 394 -12.14 -8.36 -16.24
CA SER A 394 -10.70 -8.71 -16.42
C SER A 394 -9.88 -7.61 -17.12
N ALA A 395 -10.49 -6.86 -18.05
CA ALA A 395 -9.88 -5.72 -18.72
C ALA A 395 -9.60 -4.53 -17.79
N HIS A 396 -10.27 -4.41 -16.64
CA HIS A 396 -10.17 -3.29 -15.70
C HIS A 396 -9.51 -3.69 -14.36
N SER A 397 -9.00 -4.91 -14.24
CA SER A 397 -8.39 -5.41 -12.99
C SER A 397 -7.20 -4.57 -12.53
N GLY A 398 -6.40 -4.05 -13.46
CA GLY A 398 -5.28 -3.14 -13.15
C GLY A 398 -5.76 -1.81 -12.58
N ILE A 399 -6.82 -1.23 -13.14
CA ILE A 399 -7.44 0.02 -12.63
C ILE A 399 -8.05 -0.23 -11.25
N ALA A 400 -8.73 -1.36 -11.04
CA ALA A 400 -9.30 -1.73 -9.74
C ALA A 400 -8.23 -1.84 -8.65
N ALA A 401 -7.10 -2.49 -8.94
CA ALA A 401 -5.97 -2.58 -8.03
C ALA A 401 -5.34 -1.20 -7.73
N ALA A 402 -5.22 -0.35 -8.75
CA ALA A 402 -4.71 1.01 -8.59
C ALA A 402 -5.63 1.87 -7.71
N ILE A 403 -6.95 1.80 -7.90
CA ILE A 403 -7.94 2.49 -7.06
C ILE A 403 -7.85 2.00 -5.62
N GLN A 404 -7.80 0.68 -5.37
CA GLN A 404 -7.67 0.13 -4.03
C GLN A 404 -6.38 0.62 -3.33
N ASN A 405 -5.27 0.63 -4.04
CA ASN A 405 -3.99 1.14 -3.53
C ASN A 405 -4.08 2.64 -3.21
N ALA A 406 -4.63 3.45 -4.11
CA ALA A 406 -4.84 4.87 -3.90
C ALA A 406 -5.76 5.13 -2.69
N THR A 407 -6.87 4.40 -2.58
CA THR A 407 -7.80 4.47 -1.45
C THR A 407 -7.08 4.15 -0.13
N GLY A 408 -6.29 3.07 -0.08
CA GLY A 408 -5.54 2.70 1.11
C GLY A 408 -4.49 3.75 1.50
N ARG A 409 -3.75 4.32 0.53
CA ARG A 409 -2.76 5.37 0.77
C ARG A 409 -3.39 6.68 1.23
N THR A 410 -4.50 7.09 0.61
CA THR A 410 -5.26 8.27 1.03
C THR A 410 -5.82 8.11 2.44
N SER A 411 -6.34 6.94 2.77
CA SER A 411 -6.83 6.65 4.11
C SER A 411 -5.72 6.69 5.16
N ALA A 412 -4.56 6.10 4.86
CA ALA A 412 -3.38 6.15 5.73
C ALA A 412 -2.93 7.60 5.98
N LEU A 413 -2.86 8.40 4.91
CA LEU A 413 -2.51 9.82 4.96
C LEU A 413 -3.44 10.61 5.90
N ILE A 414 -4.75 10.49 5.72
CA ILE A 414 -5.74 11.17 6.58
C ILE A 414 -5.66 10.68 8.02
N ALA A 415 -5.46 9.38 8.23
CA ALA A 415 -5.35 8.79 9.56
C ALA A 415 -4.14 9.34 10.34
N VAL A 416 -2.97 9.47 9.71
CA VAL A 416 -1.77 10.08 10.32
C VAL A 416 -1.99 11.56 10.62
N ALA A 417 -2.57 12.32 9.68
CA ALA A 417 -2.88 13.72 9.88
C ALA A 417 -3.82 13.97 11.08
N CYS A 418 -4.74 13.03 11.36
CA CYS A 418 -5.65 13.13 12.51
C CYS A 418 -4.98 12.79 13.86
N VAL A 419 -3.80 12.20 13.90
CA VAL A 419 -3.14 11.81 15.17
C VAL A 419 -2.92 13.02 16.06
N GLY A 420 -2.38 14.12 15.56
CA GLY A 420 -2.16 15.33 16.32
C GLY A 420 -3.45 15.95 16.89
N VAL A 421 -4.55 15.89 16.12
CA VAL A 421 -5.90 16.32 16.57
C VAL A 421 -6.35 15.53 17.80
N ILE A 422 -6.20 14.19 17.75
CA ILE A 422 -6.65 13.28 18.80
C ILE A 422 -5.77 13.37 20.04
N THR A 423 -4.46 13.55 19.86
CA THR A 423 -3.47 13.57 20.95
C THR A 423 -3.24 14.94 21.55
N ALA A 424 -3.82 15.99 20.96
CA ALA A 424 -3.47 17.39 21.29
C ALA A 424 -1.92 17.60 21.23
N ASN A 425 -1.27 16.95 20.26
CA ASN A 425 0.18 16.98 19.99
C ASN A 425 1.08 16.45 21.13
N ARG A 426 0.54 15.65 22.03
CA ARG A 426 1.32 14.99 23.11
C ARG A 426 0.91 13.53 23.25
N MET A 427 1.91 12.63 23.21
CA MET A 427 1.67 11.22 23.51
C MET A 427 1.63 11.02 25.03
N THR A 428 0.52 10.49 25.52
CA THR A 428 0.25 10.17 26.93
C THR A 428 -0.57 8.87 26.98
N ASP A 429 -0.72 8.27 28.15
CA ASP A 429 -1.59 7.09 28.32
C ASP A 429 -3.03 7.35 27.84
N VAL A 430 -3.56 8.55 28.14
CA VAL A 430 -4.92 8.95 27.73
C VAL A 430 -5.03 9.13 26.22
N SER A 431 -4.07 9.81 25.60
CA SER A 431 -4.10 10.03 24.16
C SER A 431 -3.83 8.76 23.38
N PHE A 432 -2.97 7.88 23.90
CA PHE A 432 -2.75 6.54 23.36
C PHE A 432 -4.05 5.70 23.37
N THR A 433 -4.73 5.64 24.52
CA THR A 433 -6.02 4.94 24.63
C THR A 433 -7.05 5.48 23.65
N ARG A 434 -7.15 6.80 23.49
CA ARG A 434 -8.06 7.44 22.51
C ARG A 434 -7.72 7.04 21.07
N LEU A 435 -6.44 7.04 20.72
CA LEU A 435 -6.01 6.60 19.38
C LEU A 435 -6.38 5.15 19.10
N LEU A 436 -6.18 4.26 20.07
CA LEU A 436 -6.58 2.85 19.95
C LEU A 436 -8.09 2.69 19.83
N GLN A 437 -8.88 3.45 20.60
CA GLN A 437 -10.33 3.44 20.53
C GLN A 437 -10.85 3.95 19.20
N VAL A 438 -10.29 5.07 18.68
CA VAL A 438 -10.65 5.59 17.35
C VAL A 438 -10.25 4.59 16.26
N SER A 439 -9.07 4.01 16.34
CA SER A 439 -8.63 2.97 15.40
C SER A 439 -9.54 1.74 15.44
N ALA A 440 -9.94 1.30 16.62
CA ALA A 440 -10.87 0.19 16.79
C ALA A 440 -12.26 0.52 16.22
N LEU A 441 -12.74 1.75 16.43
CA LEU A 441 -14.00 2.23 15.85
C LEU A 441 -13.96 2.18 14.32
N LEU A 442 -12.85 2.62 13.70
CA LEU A 442 -12.68 2.51 12.25
C LEU A 442 -12.78 1.05 11.79
N PHE A 443 -12.14 0.12 12.50
CA PHE A 443 -12.25 -1.30 12.19
C PHE A 443 -13.68 -1.83 12.35
N PHE A 444 -14.41 -1.46 13.39
CA PHE A 444 -15.80 -1.86 13.57
C PHE A 444 -16.73 -1.30 12.48
N ILE A 445 -16.51 -0.06 12.05
CA ILE A 445 -17.24 0.51 10.90
C ILE A 445 -16.93 -0.32 9.65
N GLY A 446 -15.68 -0.67 9.40
CA GLY A 446 -15.27 -1.56 8.30
C GLY A 446 -15.97 -2.93 8.37
N ALA A 447 -16.09 -3.52 9.58
CA ALA A 447 -16.78 -4.77 9.81
C ALA A 447 -18.28 -4.68 9.49
N VAL A 448 -18.96 -3.63 9.94
CA VAL A 448 -20.38 -3.38 9.64
C VAL A 448 -20.59 -3.23 8.12
N ILE A 449 -19.74 -2.46 7.45
CA ILE A 449 -19.80 -2.31 5.98
C ILE A 449 -19.57 -3.67 5.31
N GLY A 450 -18.64 -4.49 5.80
CA GLY A 450 -18.40 -5.86 5.32
C GLY A 450 -19.65 -6.73 5.38
N GLY A 451 -20.38 -6.65 6.48
CA GLY A 451 -21.64 -7.36 6.68
C GLY A 451 -22.80 -6.84 5.81
N LEU A 452 -22.87 -5.53 5.58
CA LEU A 452 -23.99 -4.90 4.89
C LEU A 452 -23.78 -4.76 3.37
N ALA A 453 -22.57 -4.39 2.93
CA ALA A 453 -22.30 -4.05 1.54
C ALA A 453 -21.87 -5.26 0.70
N ILE A 454 -21.14 -6.22 1.28
CA ILE A 454 -20.58 -7.35 0.53
C ILE A 454 -21.62 -8.45 0.36
N ARG A 455 -21.78 -8.90 -0.88
CA ARG A 455 -22.59 -10.06 -1.24
C ARG A 455 -21.69 -11.23 -1.62
N ASN A 456 -22.03 -12.42 -1.13
CA ASN A 456 -21.38 -13.64 -1.57
C ASN A 456 -21.83 -13.93 -3.01
N THR A 457 -21.01 -13.59 -3.99
CA THR A 457 -21.16 -14.08 -5.34
C THR A 457 -20.52 -15.47 -5.35
N VAL A 458 -21.36 -16.50 -5.31
CA VAL A 458 -20.90 -17.86 -5.62
C VAL A 458 -20.55 -17.83 -7.10
N THR A 459 -19.27 -17.74 -7.40
CA THR A 459 -18.78 -17.98 -8.75
C THR A 459 -18.99 -19.48 -8.98
N ARG A 460 -20.14 -19.84 -9.56
CA ARG A 460 -20.24 -21.14 -10.20
C ARG A 460 -19.09 -21.18 -11.19
N ALA A 461 -18.13 -22.04 -10.97
CA ALA A 461 -17.13 -22.35 -11.97
C ALA A 461 -17.92 -22.65 -13.25
N GLU A 462 -17.80 -21.80 -14.27
CA GLU A 462 -18.25 -22.19 -15.59
C GLU A 462 -17.56 -23.54 -15.88
N PRO A 463 -18.31 -24.56 -16.27
CA PRO A 463 -17.68 -25.83 -16.68
C PRO A 463 -16.67 -25.42 -17.77
N VAL A 464 -15.42 -25.80 -17.56
CA VAL A 464 -14.42 -25.73 -18.62
C VAL A 464 -15.04 -26.37 -19.84
N PRO A 465 -15.20 -25.68 -20.96
CA PRO A 465 -15.70 -26.32 -22.17
C PRO A 465 -14.81 -27.52 -22.39
N ASP A 466 -15.41 -28.68 -22.49
CA ASP A 466 -14.73 -29.95 -22.76
C ASP A 466 -14.13 -29.84 -24.17
N GLU A 467 -12.89 -29.32 -24.25
CA GLU A 467 -12.13 -29.25 -25.52
C GLU A 467 -11.77 -30.65 -26.06
N GLY A 468 -12.24 -31.70 -25.37
CA GLY A 468 -11.98 -33.10 -25.75
C GLY A 468 -13.02 -33.72 -26.66
N ALA A 469 -14.18 -33.12 -26.89
CA ALA A 469 -15.14 -33.64 -27.84
C ALA A 469 -14.89 -33.05 -29.24
N GLY A 470 -13.82 -33.51 -29.89
CA GLY A 470 -13.67 -33.35 -31.33
C GLY A 470 -14.91 -33.90 -32.06
N PRO A 471 -15.33 -33.30 -33.20
CA PRO A 471 -16.51 -33.76 -33.91
C PRO A 471 -16.35 -35.26 -34.22
N VAL A 472 -17.26 -36.06 -33.65
CA VAL A 472 -17.38 -37.48 -33.99
C VAL A 472 -17.53 -37.57 -35.52
N PRO A 473 -16.63 -38.28 -36.23
CA PRO A 473 -16.80 -38.44 -37.68
C PRO A 473 -18.13 -39.12 -37.93
N GLN A 474 -19.06 -38.45 -38.57
CA GLN A 474 -20.26 -39.08 -39.09
C GLN A 474 -19.83 -40.09 -40.11
N LEU A 475 -19.93 -41.37 -39.74
CA LEU A 475 -19.83 -42.47 -40.66
C LEU A 475 -20.91 -42.26 -41.75
N ALA A 476 -20.45 -41.93 -42.96
CA ALA A 476 -21.27 -41.84 -44.14
C ALA A 476 -22.01 -43.16 -44.34
N SER A 477 -23.34 -43.18 -44.12
CA SER A 477 -24.19 -44.32 -44.49
C SER A 477 -24.27 -44.39 -46.01
N ASN A 478 -23.49 -45.26 -46.55
CA ASN A 478 -23.53 -45.63 -47.98
C ASN A 478 -24.83 -46.40 -48.24
N LYS A 479 -25.89 -45.69 -48.69
CA LYS A 479 -27.09 -46.33 -49.28
C LYS A 479 -26.83 -46.53 -50.77
N PRO A 480 -26.91 -47.74 -51.31
CA PRO A 480 -26.84 -47.95 -52.74
C PRO A 480 -28.11 -47.41 -53.45
N SER A 481 -27.92 -46.66 -54.53
CA SER A 481 -28.96 -46.23 -55.43
C SER A 481 -29.55 -47.39 -56.21
N PRO A 482 -30.90 -47.48 -56.40
CA PRO A 482 -31.48 -48.48 -57.25
C PRO A 482 -31.33 -48.07 -58.73
N ASN A 483 -30.91 -49.06 -59.53
CA ASN A 483 -30.83 -49.03 -60.97
C ASN A 483 -32.21 -48.61 -61.61
N THR A 484 -32.11 -47.77 -62.63
CA THR A 484 -33.11 -47.72 -63.67
C THR A 484 -32.53 -48.14 -65.02
N VAL A 485 -33.21 -49.01 -65.62
CA VAL A 485 -33.11 -49.59 -67.00
C VAL A 485 -33.17 -48.49 -68.05
#